data_a1dd2d0af1c4e91644da7cceeaf0da99
#
_entry.id   a1dd2d0af1c4e91644da7cceeaf0da99
#
_cell.length_a   1.000
_cell.length_b   1.000
_cell.length_c   1.000
_cell.angle_alpha   90.00
_cell.angle_beta   90.00
_cell.angle_gamma   90.00
#
_symmetry.space_group_name_H-M   'P 1'
#
loop_
_entity.id
_entity.type
_entity.pdbx_description
1 polymer ?
#
loop_
_entity_poly.entity_id
_entity_poly.type
_entity_poly.pdbx_seq_one_letter_code
_entity_poly.pdbx_strand_id
1 'polypeptide(L)'
;TLLAPLMIIGFGALIGFMFKANEAEYHFEVVDKSGIFAGQLKSTKDITYTFVPTNTENALVKNLKELKGSDGILIIPELKDKNFDALESGTKLLTNKKIGVDTKTAVSRDLSEILKKEKIKMLGISEDRIVNLDKSFKIISQNVTESDRPESDLAFGIKTALSFGLMYVVF
;
A
#
# COMPACT_ATOMS: atom_id res chain seq x y z
N THR A 1 14.54 -22.94 -33.23
CA THR A 1 13.07 -22.82 -33.02
C THR A 1 12.77 -21.51 -32.34
N LEU A 2 12.33 -20.50 -33.10
CA LEU A 2 11.96 -19.15 -32.64
C LEU A 2 10.63 -19.11 -31.82
N LEU A 3 9.95 -20.25 -31.73
CA LEU A 3 8.59 -20.33 -31.11
C LEU A 3 8.63 -20.14 -29.59
N ALA A 4 9.64 -20.70 -28.91
CA ALA A 4 9.74 -20.62 -27.45
C ALA A 4 9.94 -19.19 -26.92
N PRO A 5 10.88 -18.38 -27.41
CA PRO A 5 11.01 -16.98 -26.96
C PRO A 5 9.78 -16.14 -27.32
N LEU A 6 9.11 -16.40 -28.41
CA LEU A 6 7.90 -15.69 -28.81
C LEU A 6 6.72 -16.00 -27.87
N MET A 7 6.60 -17.24 -27.41
CA MET A 7 5.61 -17.64 -26.39
C MET A 7 5.88 -16.97 -25.04
N ILE A 8 7.14 -16.87 -24.61
CA ILE A 8 7.49 -16.21 -23.33
C ILE A 8 7.14 -14.73 -23.37
N ILE A 9 7.45 -14.05 -24.47
CA ILE A 9 7.09 -12.64 -24.66
C ILE A 9 5.56 -12.46 -24.69
N GLY A 10 4.84 -13.35 -25.41
CA GLY A 10 3.39 -13.33 -25.48
C GLY A 10 2.72 -13.57 -24.12
N PHE A 11 3.21 -14.53 -23.34
CA PHE A 11 2.73 -14.77 -21.97
C PHE A 11 3.04 -13.62 -21.03
N GLY A 12 4.24 -13.04 -21.09
CA GLY A 12 4.61 -11.86 -20.32
C GLY A 12 3.72 -10.65 -20.62
N ALA A 13 3.42 -10.40 -21.89
CA ALA A 13 2.52 -9.35 -22.31
C ALA A 13 1.07 -9.60 -21.87
N LEU A 14 0.60 -10.85 -21.96
CA LEU A 14 -0.75 -11.26 -21.52
C LEU A 14 -0.91 -11.09 -20.01
N ILE A 15 0.07 -11.51 -19.22
CA ILE A 15 0.11 -11.34 -17.77
C ILE A 15 0.11 -9.84 -17.42
N GLY A 16 0.97 -9.04 -18.07
CA GLY A 16 1.01 -7.59 -17.87
C GLY A 16 -0.31 -6.91 -18.22
N PHE A 17 -0.97 -7.34 -19.28
CA PHE A 17 -2.30 -6.85 -19.67
C PHE A 17 -3.39 -7.26 -18.66
N MET A 18 -3.35 -8.50 -18.15
CA MET A 18 -4.28 -8.95 -17.11
C MET A 18 -4.11 -8.19 -15.79
N PHE A 19 -2.87 -7.88 -15.38
CA PHE A 19 -2.62 -7.03 -14.21
C PHE A 19 -3.17 -5.61 -14.41
N LYS A 20 -2.96 -5.03 -15.58
CA LYS A 20 -3.45 -3.69 -15.91
C LYS A 20 -4.97 -3.61 -16.06
N ALA A 21 -5.60 -4.67 -16.56
CA ALA A 21 -7.06 -4.77 -16.69
C ALA A 21 -7.78 -4.97 -15.34
N ASN A 22 -7.06 -5.40 -14.30
CA ASN A 22 -7.58 -5.60 -12.96
C ASN A 22 -7.34 -4.40 -12.01
N GLU A 23 -6.85 -3.26 -12.51
CA GLU A 23 -6.81 -1.99 -11.75
C GLU A 23 -8.25 -1.49 -11.57
N ALA A 24 -8.94 -2.03 -10.57
CA ALA A 24 -10.27 -1.55 -10.20
C ALA A 24 -10.11 -0.27 -9.38
N GLU A 25 -10.69 0.83 -9.85
CA GLU A 25 -10.85 2.03 -9.04
C GLU A 25 -11.89 1.75 -7.95
N TYR A 26 -11.53 2.08 -6.71
CA TYR A 26 -12.43 1.95 -5.56
C TYR A 26 -12.79 3.32 -5.01
N HIS A 27 -14.06 3.49 -4.71
CA HIS A 27 -14.58 4.72 -4.10
C HIS A 27 -15.12 4.40 -2.71
N PHE A 28 -14.52 5.00 -1.68
CA PHE A 28 -14.93 4.81 -0.29
C PHE A 28 -15.47 6.11 0.30
N GLU A 29 -16.65 6.03 0.92
CA GLU A 29 -17.16 7.09 1.77
C GLU A 29 -16.53 6.96 3.17
N VAL A 30 -16.01 8.07 3.68
CA VAL A 30 -15.28 8.09 4.95
C VAL A 30 -16.08 8.84 5.99
N VAL A 31 -16.48 8.14 7.05
CA VAL A 31 -17.09 8.69 8.24
C VAL A 31 -16.03 8.78 9.33
N ASP A 32 -15.39 9.93 9.46
CA ASP A 32 -14.33 10.15 10.44
C ASP A 32 -14.87 10.89 11.68
N LYS A 33 -15.08 10.15 12.78
CA LYS A 33 -15.50 10.71 14.06
C LYS A 33 -14.32 11.21 14.91
N SER A 34 -13.09 10.79 14.55
CA SER A 34 -11.89 11.22 15.28
C SER A 34 -11.43 12.61 14.89
N GLY A 35 -11.75 13.05 13.66
CA GLY A 35 -11.29 14.31 13.08
C GLY A 35 -9.80 14.32 12.71
N ILE A 36 -9.09 13.18 12.84
CA ILE A 36 -7.65 13.07 12.58
C ILE A 36 -7.38 12.94 11.09
N PHE A 37 -8.21 12.18 10.38
CA PHE A 37 -7.94 11.76 9.00
C PHE A 37 -8.45 12.76 7.97
N ALA A 38 -9.41 13.60 8.35
CA ALA A 38 -9.95 14.62 7.47
C ALA A 38 -8.84 15.57 6.97
N GLY A 39 -8.71 15.67 5.65
CA GLY A 39 -7.68 16.48 4.98
C GLY A 39 -6.28 15.85 4.91
N GLN A 40 -6.03 14.73 5.61
CA GLN A 40 -4.75 14.00 5.57
C GLN A 40 -4.81 12.77 4.68
N LEU A 41 -5.94 12.04 4.68
CA LEU A 41 -6.16 10.87 3.82
C LEU A 41 -6.38 11.34 2.38
N LYS A 42 -5.43 11.02 1.52
CA LYS A 42 -5.42 11.48 0.12
C LYS A 42 -5.88 10.36 -0.81
N SER A 43 -6.75 10.72 -1.75
CA SER A 43 -7.10 9.83 -2.83
C SER A 43 -5.89 9.53 -3.72
N THR A 44 -5.82 8.31 -4.21
CA THR A 44 -4.83 7.82 -5.17
C THR A 44 -5.52 7.53 -6.51
N LYS A 45 -4.78 7.02 -7.50
CA LYS A 45 -5.36 6.60 -8.78
C LYS A 45 -6.38 5.46 -8.60
N ASP A 46 -6.10 4.56 -7.64
CA ASP A 46 -6.86 3.32 -7.47
C ASP A 46 -7.90 3.41 -6.34
N ILE A 47 -7.77 4.41 -5.45
CA ILE A 47 -8.65 4.58 -4.30
C ILE A 47 -9.03 6.05 -4.15
N THR A 48 -10.31 6.32 -4.19
CA THR A 48 -10.88 7.64 -3.93
C THR A 48 -11.58 7.65 -2.59
N TYR A 49 -11.24 8.62 -1.74
CA TYR A 49 -11.87 8.83 -0.43
C TYR A 49 -12.76 10.08 -0.46
N THR A 50 -14.03 9.93 -0.14
CA THR A 50 -14.99 11.03 0.01
C THR A 50 -15.44 11.15 1.45
N PHE A 51 -15.07 12.24 2.10
CA PHE A 51 -15.49 12.48 3.48
C PHE A 51 -16.94 12.91 3.55
N VAL A 52 -17.69 12.27 4.43
CA VAL A 52 -19.12 12.53 4.64
C VAL A 52 -19.40 12.90 6.10
N PRO A 53 -20.47 13.64 6.38
CA PRO A 53 -20.82 14.01 7.76
C PRO A 53 -21.06 12.80 8.65
N THR A 54 -20.61 12.87 9.90
CA THR A 54 -20.69 11.76 10.86
C THR A 54 -22.12 11.32 11.19
N ASN A 55 -23.10 12.22 11.07
CA ASN A 55 -24.52 11.92 11.29
C ASN A 55 -25.14 11.05 10.19
N THR A 56 -24.47 10.88 9.05
CA THR A 56 -24.96 10.07 7.92
C THR A 56 -24.63 8.59 8.04
N GLU A 57 -23.77 8.16 9.00
CA GLU A 57 -23.30 6.79 9.16
C GLU A 57 -24.44 5.76 9.14
N ASN A 58 -25.45 5.94 9.98
CA ASN A 58 -26.54 4.95 10.08
C ASN A 58 -27.33 4.82 8.77
N ALA A 59 -27.50 5.91 8.04
CA ALA A 59 -28.19 5.90 6.75
C ALA A 59 -27.32 5.19 5.68
N LEU A 60 -26.03 5.45 5.67
CA LEU A 60 -25.08 4.83 4.74
C LEU A 60 -24.96 3.33 4.99
N VAL A 61 -24.78 2.92 6.24
CA VAL A 61 -24.67 1.49 6.60
C VAL A 61 -25.96 0.74 6.24
N LYS A 62 -27.12 1.32 6.49
CA LYS A 62 -28.42 0.73 6.16
C LYS A 62 -28.59 0.56 4.64
N ASN A 63 -28.12 1.53 3.88
CA ASN A 63 -28.27 1.57 2.44
C ASN A 63 -27.03 1.09 1.68
N LEU A 64 -26.05 0.46 2.34
CA LEU A 64 -24.76 0.07 1.77
C LEU A 64 -24.89 -0.71 0.45
N LYS A 65 -25.89 -1.59 0.35
CA LYS A 65 -26.13 -2.38 -0.87
C LYS A 65 -26.69 -1.56 -2.04
N GLU A 66 -27.28 -0.42 -1.77
CA GLU A 66 -27.95 0.45 -2.75
C GLU A 66 -27.13 1.70 -3.06
N LEU A 67 -25.97 1.88 -2.42
CA LEU A 67 -25.08 3.00 -2.69
C LEU A 67 -24.57 2.95 -4.13
N LYS A 68 -25.10 3.86 -4.94
CA LYS A 68 -24.64 4.05 -6.33
C LYS A 68 -23.41 4.96 -6.31
N GLY A 69 -22.30 4.46 -6.88
CA GLY A 69 -21.06 5.24 -7.02
C GLY A 69 -20.09 5.12 -5.84
N SER A 70 -20.41 4.32 -4.82
CA SER A 70 -19.50 3.98 -3.73
C SER A 70 -19.35 2.47 -3.58
N ASP A 71 -18.13 2.00 -3.34
CA ASP A 71 -17.79 0.58 -3.18
C ASP A 71 -17.78 0.15 -1.71
N GLY A 72 -17.81 1.13 -0.80
CA GLY A 72 -17.85 0.85 0.63
C GLY A 72 -17.76 2.10 1.49
N ILE A 73 -17.83 1.87 2.80
CA ILE A 73 -17.82 2.91 3.83
C ILE A 73 -16.67 2.60 4.79
N LEU A 74 -15.78 3.55 4.98
CA LEU A 74 -14.73 3.52 5.98
C LEU A 74 -15.22 4.29 7.21
N ILE A 75 -15.44 3.57 8.31
CA ILE A 75 -15.92 4.13 9.56
C ILE A 75 -14.79 4.19 10.56
N ILE A 76 -14.43 5.39 10.98
CA ILE A 76 -13.37 5.67 11.95
C ILE A 76 -14.02 6.17 13.22
N PRO A 77 -13.85 5.49 14.37
CA PRO A 77 -14.49 5.87 15.63
C PRO A 77 -13.88 7.15 16.20
N GLU A 78 -14.53 7.69 17.22
CA GLU A 78 -14.04 8.82 17.98
C GLU A 78 -12.78 8.44 18.77
N LEU A 79 -11.77 9.32 18.79
CA LEU A 79 -10.60 9.16 19.63
C LEU A 79 -10.92 9.60 21.06
N LYS A 80 -11.22 8.63 21.95
CA LYS A 80 -11.46 8.87 23.37
C LYS A 80 -10.17 8.69 24.17
N ASP A 81 -9.93 9.60 25.09
CA ASP A 81 -8.81 9.53 26.04
C ASP A 81 -7.43 9.27 25.40
N LYS A 82 -7.22 9.73 24.17
CA LYS A 82 -6.01 9.47 23.38
C LYS A 82 -5.71 7.97 23.21
N ASN A 83 -6.73 7.13 23.29
CA ASN A 83 -6.59 5.68 23.12
C ASN A 83 -6.55 5.30 21.61
N PHE A 84 -5.36 5.31 21.03
CA PHE A 84 -5.15 4.96 19.63
C PHE A 84 -5.42 3.49 19.33
N ASP A 85 -5.23 2.59 20.29
CA ASP A 85 -5.48 1.16 20.09
C ASP A 85 -6.98 0.89 19.92
N ALA A 86 -7.82 1.61 20.68
CA ALA A 86 -9.26 1.57 20.51
C ALA A 86 -9.70 2.17 19.16
N LEU A 87 -9.01 3.21 18.68
CA LEU A 87 -9.25 3.79 17.37
C LEU A 87 -8.92 2.79 16.25
N GLU A 88 -7.75 2.15 16.32
CA GLU A 88 -7.29 1.17 15.33
C GLU A 88 -8.25 -0.03 15.28
N SER A 89 -8.54 -0.64 16.44
CA SER A 89 -9.40 -1.82 16.51
C SER A 89 -10.88 -1.53 16.20
N GLY A 90 -11.33 -0.30 16.42
CA GLY A 90 -12.69 0.14 16.14
C GLY A 90 -12.93 0.60 14.71
N THR A 91 -11.86 0.82 13.93
CA THR A 91 -11.98 1.22 12.51
C THR A 91 -12.50 0.07 11.66
N LYS A 92 -13.52 0.33 10.85
CA LYS A 92 -14.19 -0.69 10.02
C LYS A 92 -14.30 -0.24 8.57
N LEU A 93 -13.96 -1.14 7.66
CA LEU A 93 -14.23 -0.98 6.24
C LEU A 93 -15.37 -1.92 5.84
N LEU A 94 -16.54 -1.37 5.60
CA LEU A 94 -17.74 -2.09 5.13
C LEU A 94 -17.82 -1.95 3.61
N THR A 95 -17.99 -3.04 2.88
CA THR A 95 -18.02 -3.01 1.42
C THR A 95 -19.25 -3.71 0.86
N ASN A 96 -19.77 -3.22 -0.24
CA ASN A 96 -20.91 -3.81 -0.96
C ASN A 96 -20.45 -4.87 -1.98
N LYS A 97 -19.16 -4.93 -2.30
CA LYS A 97 -18.53 -5.93 -3.16
C LYS A 97 -17.24 -6.48 -2.54
N LYS A 98 -16.76 -7.61 -3.05
CA LYS A 98 -15.46 -8.16 -2.63
C LYS A 98 -14.34 -7.25 -3.11
N ILE A 99 -13.52 -6.77 -2.18
CA ILE A 99 -12.32 -5.98 -2.48
C ILE A 99 -11.07 -6.86 -2.35
N GLY A 100 -10.04 -6.54 -3.16
CA GLY A 100 -8.76 -7.23 -3.15
C GLY A 100 -7.99 -7.06 -1.83
N VAL A 101 -7.06 -7.97 -1.58
CA VAL A 101 -6.15 -7.88 -0.42
C VAL A 101 -5.27 -6.63 -0.54
N ASP A 102 -4.82 -6.33 -1.76
CA ASP A 102 -3.96 -5.17 -2.05
C ASP A 102 -4.65 -3.85 -1.68
N THR A 103 -5.94 -3.70 -2.03
CA THR A 103 -6.74 -2.52 -1.67
C THR A 103 -6.89 -2.38 -0.16
N LYS A 104 -7.17 -3.49 0.56
CA LYS A 104 -7.25 -3.48 2.03
C LYS A 104 -5.94 -3.06 2.66
N THR A 105 -4.83 -3.59 2.14
CA THR A 105 -3.48 -3.28 2.62
C THR A 105 -3.14 -1.82 2.35
N ALA A 106 -3.51 -1.29 1.18
CA ALA A 106 -3.30 0.13 0.85
C ALA A 106 -4.07 1.04 1.80
N VAL A 107 -5.37 0.80 2.03
CA VAL A 107 -6.18 1.56 2.99
C VAL A 107 -5.58 1.48 4.41
N SER A 108 -5.21 0.27 4.86
CA SER A 108 -4.60 0.09 6.18
C SER A 108 -3.28 0.83 6.31
N ARG A 109 -2.44 0.81 5.29
CA ARG A 109 -1.16 1.55 5.27
C ARG A 109 -1.40 3.05 5.35
N ASP A 110 -2.30 3.59 4.53
CA ASP A 110 -2.59 5.02 4.48
C ASP A 110 -3.10 5.52 5.86
N LEU A 111 -4.00 4.76 6.50
CA LEU A 111 -4.46 5.05 7.85
C LEU A 111 -3.34 4.98 8.88
N SER A 112 -2.50 3.94 8.81
CA SER A 112 -1.40 3.73 9.75
C SER A 112 -0.33 4.82 9.66
N GLU A 113 -0.03 5.32 8.46
CA GLU A 113 0.91 6.43 8.26
C GLU A 113 0.42 7.72 8.91
N ILE A 114 -0.86 8.06 8.74
CA ILE A 114 -1.47 9.24 9.35
C ILE A 114 -1.45 9.09 10.88
N LEU A 115 -1.87 7.93 11.37
CA LEU A 115 -1.94 7.66 12.79
C LEU A 115 -0.57 7.70 13.46
N LYS A 116 0.46 7.14 12.80
CA LYS A 116 1.85 7.23 13.25
C LYS A 116 2.29 8.68 13.42
N LYS A 117 1.99 9.53 12.45
CA LYS A 117 2.31 10.97 12.52
C LYS A 117 1.60 11.66 13.69
N GLU A 118 0.33 11.35 13.91
CA GLU A 118 -0.42 11.95 15.03
C GLU A 118 0.08 11.44 16.39
N LYS A 119 0.39 10.15 16.54
CA LYS A 119 1.03 9.59 17.75
C LYS A 119 2.34 10.31 18.06
N ILE A 120 3.18 10.51 17.06
CA ILE A 120 4.47 11.20 17.15
C ILE A 120 4.31 12.65 17.59
N LYS A 121 3.39 13.38 16.95
CA LYS A 121 3.07 14.77 17.28
C LYS A 121 2.58 14.92 18.72
N MET A 122 1.75 13.98 19.18
CA MET A 122 1.28 13.97 20.56
C MET A 122 2.37 13.70 21.60
N LEU A 123 3.41 12.94 21.22
CA LEU A 123 4.56 12.69 22.07
C LEU A 123 5.54 13.89 22.11
N GLY A 124 5.26 14.97 21.39
CA GLY A 124 6.15 16.14 21.31
C GLY A 124 7.48 15.86 20.61
N ILE A 125 7.54 14.78 19.83
CA ILE A 125 8.74 14.44 19.06
C ILE A 125 8.68 15.20 17.74
N SER A 126 9.69 16.02 17.45
CA SER A 126 9.78 16.72 16.17
C SER A 126 9.98 15.73 15.01
N GLU A 127 9.34 15.99 13.87
CA GLU A 127 9.45 15.15 12.66
C GLU A 127 10.91 14.94 12.21
N ASP A 128 11.77 15.97 12.37
CA ASP A 128 13.20 15.89 12.04
C ASP A 128 13.95 14.82 12.85
N ARG A 129 13.52 14.53 14.07
CA ARG A 129 14.12 13.45 14.89
C ARG A 129 13.70 12.07 14.40
N ILE A 130 12.54 11.95 13.78
CA ILE A 130 11.99 10.68 13.29
C ILE A 130 12.64 10.29 11.98
N VAL A 131 12.86 11.25 11.07
CA VAL A 131 13.60 11.02 9.81
C VAL A 131 14.98 10.40 10.09
N ASN A 132 15.58 10.73 11.24
CA ASN A 132 16.86 10.15 11.66
C ASN A 132 16.72 8.73 12.26
N LEU A 133 15.54 8.34 12.77
CA LEU A 133 15.26 7.00 13.30
C LEU A 133 14.87 6.00 12.19
N ASP A 134 14.30 6.48 11.10
CA ASP A 134 13.88 5.65 9.94
C ASP A 134 15.01 5.44 8.91
N LYS A 135 16.25 5.86 9.23
CA LYS A 135 17.40 5.54 8.39
C LYS A 135 17.65 4.04 8.43
N SER A 136 17.24 3.35 7.38
CA SER A 136 17.57 1.95 7.19
C SER A 136 19.10 1.76 7.22
N PHE A 137 19.58 0.81 8.02
CA PHE A 137 20.97 0.41 7.99
C PHE A 137 21.32 -0.09 6.59
N LYS A 138 22.22 0.60 5.90
CA LYS A 138 22.85 0.06 4.68
C LYS A 138 23.96 -0.88 5.13
N ILE A 139 23.68 -2.19 5.05
CA ILE A 139 24.69 -3.20 5.26
C ILE A 139 25.53 -3.28 3.99
N ILE A 140 26.80 -2.90 4.07
CA ILE A 140 27.75 -3.13 2.99
C ILE A 140 28.31 -4.53 3.23
N SER A 141 27.88 -5.50 2.40
CA SER A 141 28.43 -6.84 2.43
C SER A 141 29.77 -6.84 1.72
N GLN A 142 30.84 -7.20 2.42
CA GLN A 142 32.16 -7.44 1.85
C GLN A 142 32.46 -8.92 1.90
N ASN A 143 32.76 -9.51 0.74
CA ASN A 143 33.24 -10.88 0.70
C ASN A 143 34.74 -10.90 1.00
N VAL A 144 35.12 -11.42 2.15
CA VAL A 144 36.50 -11.42 2.67
C VAL A 144 37.41 -12.40 1.89
N THR A 145 36.85 -13.26 1.06
CA THR A 145 37.57 -14.32 0.34
C THR A 145 38.01 -13.94 -1.09
N GLU A 146 37.43 -12.90 -1.67
CA GLU A 146 37.76 -12.47 -3.05
C GLU A 146 37.85 -10.95 -3.13
N SER A 147 39.07 -10.43 -3.01
CA SER A 147 39.51 -9.06 -3.32
C SER A 147 38.73 -7.86 -2.77
N ASP A 148 39.45 -6.85 -2.35
CA ASP A 148 39.10 -5.58 -1.71
C ASP A 148 38.09 -4.64 -2.44
N ARG A 149 37.17 -5.15 -3.24
CA ARG A 149 36.16 -4.33 -3.92
C ARG A 149 34.76 -4.67 -3.40
N PRO A 150 33.98 -3.70 -2.92
CA PRO A 150 32.58 -3.93 -2.55
C PRO A 150 31.80 -4.30 -3.83
N GLU A 151 31.22 -5.48 -3.87
CA GLU A 151 30.28 -5.83 -4.93
C GLU A 151 29.00 -4.98 -4.76
N SER A 152 28.68 -4.18 -5.77
CA SER A 152 27.40 -3.50 -5.80
C SER A 152 26.31 -4.51 -6.17
N ASP A 153 25.12 -4.38 -5.55
CA ASP A 153 23.94 -5.21 -5.86
C ASP A 153 23.64 -5.26 -7.37
N LEU A 154 24.02 -4.19 -8.07
CA LEU A 154 23.87 -4.06 -9.51
C LEU A 154 24.83 -4.98 -10.28
N ALA A 155 26.07 -5.16 -9.80
CA ALA A 155 27.04 -6.07 -10.39
C ALA A 155 26.63 -7.54 -10.19
N PHE A 156 26.06 -7.88 -9.04
CA PHE A 156 25.51 -9.20 -8.77
C PHE A 156 24.31 -9.50 -9.68
N GLY A 157 23.40 -8.56 -9.85
CA GLY A 157 22.25 -8.69 -10.75
C GLY A 157 22.66 -8.92 -12.21
N ILE A 158 23.67 -8.18 -12.70
CA ILE A 158 24.18 -8.32 -14.07
C ILE A 158 24.87 -9.68 -14.28
N LYS A 159 25.70 -10.13 -13.31
CA LYS A 159 26.35 -11.45 -13.38
C LYS A 159 25.32 -12.58 -13.44
N THR A 160 24.28 -12.50 -12.61
CA THR A 160 23.21 -13.49 -12.56
C THR A 160 22.41 -13.52 -13.86
N ALA A 161 22.02 -12.36 -14.40
CA ALA A 161 21.31 -12.27 -15.68
C ALA A 161 22.14 -12.80 -16.86
N LEU A 162 23.45 -12.51 -16.91
CA LEU A 162 24.38 -13.03 -17.92
C LEU A 162 24.53 -14.54 -17.81
N SER A 163 24.61 -15.11 -16.60
CA SER A 163 24.73 -16.56 -16.40
C SER A 163 23.50 -17.30 -16.89
N PHE A 164 22.30 -16.79 -16.59
CA PHE A 164 21.07 -17.35 -17.13
C PHE A 164 20.95 -17.18 -18.66
N GLY A 165 21.33 -16.02 -19.19
CA GLY A 165 21.32 -15.75 -20.62
C GLY A 165 22.25 -16.69 -21.40
N LEU A 166 23.46 -16.93 -20.89
CA LEU A 166 24.41 -17.88 -21.49
C LEU A 166 23.92 -19.33 -21.46
N MET A 167 23.25 -19.73 -20.37
CA MET A 167 22.67 -21.06 -20.26
C MET A 167 21.62 -21.32 -21.35
N TYR A 168 20.82 -20.31 -21.71
CA TYR A 168 19.83 -20.43 -22.79
C TYR A 168 20.42 -20.41 -24.21
N VAL A 169 21.62 -19.88 -24.39
CA VAL A 169 22.29 -19.85 -25.73
C VAL A 169 23.02 -21.16 -26.02
N VAL A 170 23.42 -21.89 -24.97
CA VAL A 170 24.22 -23.15 -25.12
C VAL A 170 23.33 -24.39 -25.21
N PHE A 171 22.09 -24.33 -24.81
CA PHE A 171 21.09 -25.41 -24.91
C PHE A 171 19.94 -25.03 -25.86
#